data_586df539f0feb31166dbe88f28ffce0f
#
_entry.id   586df539f0feb31166dbe88f28ffce0f
#
_cell.length_a   1.000
_cell.length_b   1.000
_cell.length_c   1.000
_cell.angle_alpha   90.00
_cell.angle_beta   90.00
_cell.angle_gamma   90.00
#
_symmetry.space_group_name_H-M   'P 1'
#
loop_
_entity.id
_entity.type
_entity.pdbx_description
1 polymer ?
#
loop_
_entity_poly.entity_id
_entity_poly.type
_entity_poly.pdbx_seq_one_letter_code
_entity_poly.pdbx_strand_id
1 'polypeptide(L)'
;MEWSNALARGGAAEFDGEAEKNGMMPLRRAAARLLSCELEDICVGSSATELLCSIAWAVSPERGSNIVSTRASFPSTVYPWSRVADANGAEVRLADHNSELYTDPEDIISLIDDRTSVVTLSHIEYSSGQRYDLSRFAKAAHSVGRY
;
A
#
# COMPACT_ATOMS: atom_id res chain seq x y z
N MET A 1 -19.62 14.34 11.74
CA MET A 1 -20.73 15.23 11.31
C MET A 1 -20.67 16.63 11.93
N GLU A 2 -20.39 16.82 13.22
CA GLU A 2 -20.31 18.15 13.85
C GLU A 2 -19.25 19.05 13.23
N TRP A 3 -18.05 18.56 13.03
CA TRP A 3 -16.93 19.29 12.41
C TRP A 3 -17.25 19.75 10.98
N SER A 4 -17.80 18.88 10.13
CA SER A 4 -18.18 19.22 8.75
C SER A 4 -19.27 20.31 8.71
N ASN A 5 -20.18 20.31 9.67
CA ASN A 5 -21.23 21.33 9.79
C ASN A 5 -20.67 22.67 10.30
N ALA A 6 -19.70 22.65 11.23
CA ALA A 6 -19.03 23.86 11.68
C ALA A 6 -18.24 24.50 10.53
N LEU A 7 -17.46 23.70 9.80
CA LEU A 7 -16.70 24.15 8.63
C LEU A 7 -17.62 24.74 7.54
N ALA A 8 -18.77 24.10 7.28
CA ALA A 8 -19.73 24.59 6.29
C ALA A 8 -20.38 25.93 6.67
N ARG A 9 -20.47 26.25 7.95
CA ARG A 9 -21.06 27.50 8.47
C ARG A 9 -20.05 28.62 8.67
N GLY A 10 -18.91 28.29 9.24
CA GLY A 10 -17.87 29.24 9.66
C GLY A 10 -16.67 29.35 8.71
N GLY A 11 -16.57 28.45 7.71
CA GLY A 11 -15.43 28.40 6.80
C GLY A 11 -14.11 28.22 7.53
N ALA A 12 -13.04 28.81 7.02
CA ALA A 12 -11.69 28.69 7.58
C ALA A 12 -11.55 29.26 8.99
N ALA A 13 -12.50 30.08 9.47
CA ALA A 13 -12.45 30.62 10.84
C ALA A 13 -12.66 29.54 11.92
N GLU A 14 -13.28 28.40 11.58
CA GLU A 14 -13.45 27.24 12.45
C GLU A 14 -12.22 26.30 12.41
N PHE A 15 -11.23 26.61 11.59
CA PHE A 15 -10.04 25.79 11.36
C PHE A 15 -8.88 26.29 12.23
N ASP A 16 -8.96 26.08 13.54
CA ASP A 16 -7.83 26.32 14.43
C ASP A 16 -6.87 25.11 14.45
N GLY A 17 -5.67 25.32 15.00
CA GLY A 17 -4.64 24.28 15.05
C GLY A 17 -5.03 23.02 15.82
N GLU A 18 -6.00 23.10 16.71
CA GLU A 18 -6.55 21.94 17.44
C GLU A 18 -7.57 21.18 16.57
N ALA A 19 -8.42 21.86 15.84
CA ALA A 19 -9.36 21.25 14.89
C ALA A 19 -8.61 20.51 13.79
N GLU A 20 -7.53 21.09 13.26
CA GLU A 20 -6.66 20.46 12.26
C GLU A 20 -6.00 19.18 12.80
N LYS A 21 -5.37 19.24 13.97
CA LYS A 21 -4.74 18.08 14.62
C LYS A 21 -5.71 16.97 14.93
N ASN A 22 -6.93 17.31 15.34
CA ASN A 22 -7.91 16.35 15.83
C ASN A 22 -8.90 15.87 14.77
N GLY A 23 -8.95 16.49 13.59
CA GLY A 23 -9.95 16.19 12.54
C GLY A 23 -10.00 14.72 12.13
N MET A 24 -8.86 14.04 12.04
CA MET A 24 -8.76 12.62 11.69
C MET A 24 -8.54 11.69 12.90
N MET A 25 -8.49 12.22 14.13
CA MET A 25 -8.20 11.42 15.33
C MET A 25 -9.22 10.30 15.61
N PRO A 26 -10.54 10.51 15.46
CA PRO A 26 -11.51 9.43 15.66
C PRO A 26 -11.28 8.26 14.68
N LEU A 27 -10.97 8.57 13.41
CA LEU A 27 -10.68 7.57 12.39
C LEU A 27 -9.37 6.83 12.68
N ARG A 28 -8.30 7.54 13.02
CA ARG A 28 -7.01 6.94 13.38
C ARG A 28 -7.15 6.01 14.58
N ARG A 29 -7.87 6.40 15.63
CA ARG A 29 -8.15 5.55 16.81
C ARG A 29 -8.95 4.29 16.44
N ALA A 30 -9.94 4.42 15.55
CA ALA A 30 -10.72 3.27 15.10
C ALA A 30 -9.85 2.30 14.27
N ALA A 31 -9.02 2.83 13.38
CA ALA A 31 -8.09 2.04 12.57
C ALA A 31 -7.03 1.33 13.44
N ALA A 32 -6.42 2.02 14.41
CA ALA A 32 -5.45 1.43 15.33
C ALA A 32 -6.04 0.24 16.10
N ARG A 33 -7.27 0.38 16.59
CA ARG A 33 -7.98 -0.74 17.24
C ARG A 33 -8.26 -1.89 16.30
N LEU A 34 -8.69 -1.60 15.06
CA LEU A 34 -8.99 -2.62 14.06
C LEU A 34 -7.74 -3.41 13.65
N LEU A 35 -6.62 -2.72 13.50
CA LEU A 35 -5.35 -3.29 13.03
C LEU A 35 -4.47 -3.78 14.19
N SER A 36 -4.89 -3.58 15.45
CA SER A 36 -4.12 -3.96 16.66
C SER A 36 -2.70 -3.38 16.66
N CYS A 37 -2.58 -2.08 16.34
CA CYS A 37 -1.32 -1.34 16.34
C CYS A 37 -1.46 -0.02 17.13
N GLU A 38 -0.37 0.71 17.30
CA GLU A 38 -0.37 1.98 18.00
C GLU A 38 -0.95 3.11 17.12
N LEU A 39 -1.40 4.18 17.75
CA LEU A 39 -1.99 5.33 17.06
C LEU A 39 -0.99 6.02 16.11
N GLU A 40 0.26 6.02 16.50
CA GLU A 40 1.39 6.58 15.78
C GLU A 40 1.68 5.85 14.45
N ASP A 41 1.32 4.57 14.38
CA ASP A 41 1.48 3.74 13.18
C ASP A 41 0.40 4.02 12.11
N ILE A 42 -0.62 4.82 12.44
CA ILE A 42 -1.73 5.10 11.52
C ILE A 42 -1.56 6.45 10.82
N CYS A 43 -1.45 6.38 9.52
CA CYS A 43 -1.59 7.53 8.62
C CYS A 43 -2.90 7.44 7.84
N VAL A 44 -3.56 8.58 7.62
CA VAL A 44 -4.80 8.69 6.85
C VAL A 44 -4.56 9.59 5.66
N GLY A 45 -4.99 9.17 4.50
CA GLY A 45 -4.93 9.95 3.26
C GLY A 45 -6.26 9.95 2.52
N SER A 46 -6.32 10.68 1.43
CA SER A 46 -7.54 10.87 0.65
C SER A 46 -7.91 9.64 -0.19
N SER A 47 -6.92 8.82 -0.53
CA SER A 47 -7.09 7.60 -1.33
C SER A 47 -5.95 6.61 -1.13
N ALA A 48 -6.22 5.33 -1.42
CA ALA A 48 -5.18 4.30 -1.45
C ALA A 48 -4.07 4.64 -2.46
N THR A 49 -4.40 5.20 -3.61
CA THR A 49 -3.44 5.61 -4.64
C THR A 49 -2.47 6.66 -4.12
N GLU A 50 -2.95 7.69 -3.43
CA GLU A 50 -2.12 8.73 -2.82
C GLU A 50 -1.13 8.13 -1.82
N LEU A 51 -1.63 7.29 -0.92
CA LEU A 51 -0.81 6.65 0.10
C LEU A 51 0.24 5.71 -0.52
N LEU A 52 -0.15 4.91 -1.51
CA LEU A 52 0.78 4.02 -2.22
C LEU A 52 1.85 4.80 -2.99
N CYS A 53 1.50 5.91 -3.63
CA CYS A 53 2.48 6.81 -4.26
C CYS A 53 3.47 7.37 -3.22
N SER A 54 2.96 7.83 -2.09
CA SER A 54 3.80 8.37 -1.01
C SER A 54 4.75 7.32 -0.45
N ILE A 55 4.26 6.09 -0.22
CA ILE A 55 5.08 4.96 0.25
C ILE A 55 6.13 4.59 -0.78
N ALA A 56 5.77 4.51 -2.08
CA ALA A 56 6.71 4.14 -3.13
C ALA A 56 7.89 5.13 -3.21
N TRP A 57 7.64 6.43 -3.13
CA TRP A 57 8.68 7.44 -3.09
C TRP A 57 9.48 7.44 -1.79
N ALA A 58 8.87 7.14 -0.65
CA ALA A 58 9.55 7.07 0.64
C ALA A 58 10.50 5.85 0.73
N VAL A 59 10.05 4.69 0.25
CA VAL A 59 10.87 3.45 0.21
C VAL A 59 12.00 3.59 -0.81
N SER A 60 11.71 4.20 -1.98
CA SER A 60 12.69 4.51 -3.02
C SER A 60 13.62 3.34 -3.35
N PRO A 61 13.13 2.23 -3.94
CA PRO A 61 13.92 1.04 -4.24
C PRO A 61 15.22 1.40 -4.98
N GLU A 62 16.33 0.79 -4.56
CA GLU A 62 17.66 1.08 -5.09
C GLU A 62 17.86 0.52 -6.50
N ARG A 63 18.84 1.09 -7.23
CA ARG A 63 19.25 0.57 -8.55
C ARG A 63 19.62 -0.92 -8.47
N GLY A 64 19.03 -1.71 -9.38
CA GLY A 64 19.27 -3.14 -9.47
C GLY A 64 18.49 -4.01 -8.48
N SER A 65 17.69 -3.38 -7.60
CA SER A 65 16.69 -4.09 -6.80
C SER A 65 15.43 -4.38 -7.62
N ASN A 66 14.51 -5.16 -7.04
CA ASN A 66 13.23 -5.43 -7.70
C ASN A 66 12.04 -5.28 -6.75
N ILE A 67 10.89 -5.06 -7.38
CA ILE A 67 9.56 -5.00 -6.77
C ILE A 67 8.74 -6.14 -7.37
N VAL A 68 8.14 -6.97 -6.52
CA VAL A 68 7.34 -8.13 -6.94
C VAL A 68 5.85 -7.87 -6.75
N SER A 69 5.05 -8.21 -7.77
CA SER A 69 3.59 -8.15 -7.75
C SER A 69 2.97 -9.15 -8.76
N THR A 70 1.72 -8.97 -9.11
CA THR A 70 1.03 -9.73 -10.16
C THR A 70 0.38 -8.80 -11.20
N ARG A 71 0.24 -9.28 -12.44
CA ARG A 71 -0.48 -8.58 -13.51
C ARG A 71 -1.99 -8.46 -13.25
N ALA A 72 -2.54 -9.28 -12.35
CA ALA A 72 -3.93 -9.22 -11.95
C ALA A 72 -4.24 -8.07 -10.96
N SER A 73 -3.21 -7.46 -10.36
CA SER A 73 -3.39 -6.42 -9.35
C SER A 73 -3.99 -5.13 -9.91
N PHE A 74 -4.77 -4.44 -9.07
CA PHE A 74 -5.31 -3.14 -9.40
C PHE A 74 -4.18 -2.13 -9.72
N PRO A 75 -4.32 -1.27 -10.74
CA PRO A 75 -3.27 -0.38 -11.20
C PRO A 75 -2.59 0.45 -10.11
N SER A 76 -3.33 0.93 -9.11
CA SER A 76 -2.77 1.69 -7.98
C SER A 76 -1.79 0.89 -7.12
N THR A 77 -1.86 -0.44 -7.13
CA THR A 77 -0.93 -1.31 -6.40
C THR A 77 0.42 -1.42 -7.12
N VAL A 78 0.46 -1.24 -8.45
CA VAL A 78 1.66 -1.49 -9.28
C VAL A 78 2.27 -0.20 -9.84
N TYR A 79 1.47 0.71 -10.40
CA TYR A 79 1.98 1.87 -11.13
C TYR A 79 2.85 2.84 -10.31
N PRO A 80 2.58 3.12 -9.04
CA PRO A 80 3.48 3.93 -8.22
C PRO A 80 4.89 3.35 -8.17
N TRP A 81 5.00 2.04 -8.01
CA TRP A 81 6.28 1.32 -7.98
C TRP A 81 6.97 1.32 -9.32
N SER A 82 6.23 1.12 -10.44
CA SER A 82 6.80 1.19 -11.79
C SER A 82 7.41 2.56 -12.03
N ARG A 83 6.73 3.64 -11.62
CA ARG A 83 7.23 5.01 -11.77
C ARG A 83 8.52 5.27 -10.99
N VAL A 84 8.61 4.77 -9.78
CA VAL A 84 9.81 4.92 -8.94
C VAL A 84 10.93 4.01 -9.42
N ALA A 85 10.61 2.79 -9.83
CA ALA A 85 11.58 1.86 -10.41
C ALA A 85 12.26 2.44 -11.66
N ASP A 86 11.49 3.02 -12.58
CA ASP A 86 12.03 3.71 -13.77
C ASP A 86 12.97 4.84 -13.40
N ALA A 87 12.63 5.62 -12.38
CA ALA A 87 13.47 6.74 -11.94
C ALA A 87 14.79 6.28 -11.30
N ASN A 88 14.78 5.16 -10.58
CA ASN A 88 15.91 4.69 -9.78
C ASN A 88 16.73 3.59 -10.46
N GLY A 89 16.20 2.97 -11.53
CA GLY A 89 16.83 1.83 -12.19
C GLY A 89 16.62 0.51 -11.43
N ALA A 90 15.49 0.38 -10.75
CA ALA A 90 14.98 -0.88 -10.21
C ALA A 90 14.10 -1.60 -11.24
N GLU A 91 13.74 -2.86 -10.98
CA GLU A 91 12.92 -3.71 -11.84
C GLU A 91 11.56 -3.98 -11.21
N VAL A 92 10.48 -3.97 -11.99
CA VAL A 92 9.17 -4.47 -11.54
C VAL A 92 8.94 -5.85 -12.16
N ARG A 93 8.76 -6.85 -11.33
CA ARG A 93 8.50 -8.24 -11.70
C ARG A 93 7.06 -8.57 -11.41
N LEU A 94 6.34 -9.01 -12.42
CA LEU A 94 4.91 -9.31 -12.34
C LEU A 94 4.66 -10.76 -12.70
N ALA A 95 4.13 -11.54 -11.76
CA ALA A 95 3.63 -12.87 -12.04
C ALA A 95 2.43 -12.82 -12.98
N ASP A 96 2.36 -13.74 -13.92
CA ASP A 96 1.26 -13.86 -14.86
C ASP A 96 0.03 -14.50 -14.18
N HIS A 97 -1.14 -14.25 -14.73
CA HIS A 97 -2.41 -14.84 -14.32
C HIS A 97 -2.97 -15.74 -15.43
N ASN A 98 -3.87 -16.65 -15.08
CA ASN A 98 -4.64 -17.45 -16.02
C ASN A 98 -5.77 -16.64 -16.69
N SER A 99 -6.57 -17.28 -17.54
CA SER A 99 -7.71 -16.67 -18.25
C SER A 99 -8.81 -16.13 -17.34
N GLU A 100 -8.86 -16.59 -16.09
CA GLU A 100 -9.83 -16.14 -15.07
C GLU A 100 -9.26 -15.05 -14.14
N LEU A 101 -8.08 -14.51 -14.47
CA LEU A 101 -7.35 -13.52 -13.70
C LEU A 101 -6.89 -14.02 -12.31
N TYR A 102 -6.69 -15.33 -12.16
CA TYR A 102 -6.09 -15.93 -10.97
C TYR A 102 -4.59 -16.10 -11.19
N THR A 103 -3.80 -15.66 -10.21
CA THR A 103 -2.34 -15.84 -10.18
C THR A 103 -1.99 -16.92 -9.16
N ASP A 104 -1.17 -17.90 -9.55
CA ASP A 104 -0.65 -18.88 -8.59
C ASP A 104 0.25 -18.17 -7.57
N PRO A 105 -0.01 -18.33 -6.26
CA PRO A 105 0.86 -17.77 -5.23
C PRO A 105 2.34 -18.19 -5.36
N GLU A 106 2.62 -19.40 -5.86
CA GLU A 106 3.99 -19.87 -6.09
C GLU A 106 4.69 -19.09 -7.20
N ASP A 107 3.97 -18.71 -8.26
CA ASP A 107 4.54 -17.89 -9.33
C ASP A 107 4.98 -16.52 -8.80
N ILE A 108 4.20 -15.92 -7.89
CA ILE A 108 4.59 -14.65 -7.24
C ILE A 108 5.81 -14.87 -6.34
N ILE A 109 5.80 -15.91 -5.51
CA ILE A 109 6.88 -16.20 -4.55
C ILE A 109 8.18 -16.52 -5.29
N SER A 110 8.13 -17.22 -6.43
CA SER A 110 9.30 -17.55 -7.23
C SER A 110 10.05 -16.33 -7.79
N LEU A 111 9.40 -15.17 -7.86
CA LEU A 111 10.00 -13.90 -8.29
C LEU A 111 10.76 -13.18 -7.17
N ILE A 112 10.59 -13.61 -5.92
CA ILE A 112 11.25 -13.02 -4.74
C ILE A 112 12.68 -13.55 -4.65
N ASP A 113 13.65 -12.66 -4.59
CA ASP A 113 15.08 -12.98 -4.43
C ASP A 113 15.74 -12.00 -3.44
N ASP A 114 17.07 -12.15 -3.25
CA ASP A 114 17.88 -11.32 -2.35
C ASP A 114 17.96 -9.83 -2.75
N ARG A 115 17.52 -9.49 -3.95
CA ARG A 115 17.40 -8.11 -4.45
C ARG A 115 15.99 -7.54 -4.33
N THR A 116 15.03 -8.33 -3.86
CA THR A 116 13.64 -7.86 -3.72
C THR A 116 13.53 -6.84 -2.60
N SER A 117 13.20 -5.60 -2.94
CA SER A 117 12.98 -4.51 -1.98
C SER A 117 11.54 -4.44 -1.48
N VAL A 118 10.60 -4.83 -2.33
CA VAL A 118 9.16 -4.70 -2.03
C VAL A 118 8.39 -5.87 -2.64
N VAL A 119 7.44 -6.39 -1.87
CA VAL A 119 6.35 -7.24 -2.38
C VAL A 119 5.05 -6.46 -2.17
N THR A 120 4.34 -6.15 -3.25
CA THR A 120 3.12 -5.35 -3.21
C THR A 120 1.95 -6.12 -3.78
N LEU A 121 0.93 -6.36 -2.95
CA LEU A 121 -0.24 -7.20 -3.29
C LEU A 121 -1.51 -6.62 -2.68
N SER A 122 -2.63 -6.81 -3.35
CA SER A 122 -3.95 -6.69 -2.74
C SER A 122 -4.23 -7.94 -1.89
N HIS A 123 -4.88 -7.80 -0.73
CA HIS A 123 -5.34 -8.98 0.01
C HIS A 123 -6.39 -9.77 -0.78
N ILE A 124 -7.28 -9.02 -1.47
CA ILE A 124 -8.30 -9.58 -2.36
C ILE A 124 -8.19 -8.85 -3.70
N GLU A 125 -8.01 -9.59 -4.79
CA GLU A 125 -7.92 -9.01 -6.12
C GLU A 125 -9.28 -8.51 -6.61
N TYR A 126 -9.28 -7.31 -7.17
CA TYR A 126 -10.50 -6.59 -7.56
C TYR A 126 -11.28 -7.25 -8.70
N SER A 127 -10.58 -7.94 -9.61
CA SER A 127 -11.18 -8.51 -10.82
C SER A 127 -11.68 -9.94 -10.62
N SER A 128 -10.91 -10.77 -9.90
CA SER A 128 -11.21 -12.21 -9.71
C SER A 128 -11.80 -12.52 -8.34
N GLY A 129 -11.65 -11.63 -7.35
CA GLY A 129 -11.97 -11.94 -5.96
C GLY A 129 -10.99 -12.91 -5.30
N GLN A 130 -9.86 -13.22 -5.95
CA GLN A 130 -8.84 -14.09 -5.39
C GLN A 130 -8.31 -13.50 -4.09
N ARG A 131 -8.35 -14.29 -3.01
CA ARG A 131 -7.80 -13.93 -1.72
C ARG A 131 -6.46 -14.61 -1.50
N TYR A 132 -5.43 -13.82 -1.19
CA TYR A 132 -4.11 -14.31 -0.84
C TYR A 132 -3.94 -14.54 0.66
N ASP A 133 -3.16 -15.55 1.02
CA ASP A 133 -2.60 -15.70 2.37
C ASP A 133 -1.39 -14.76 2.53
N LEU A 134 -1.61 -13.56 3.03
CA LEU A 134 -0.55 -12.55 3.20
C LEU A 134 0.58 -13.02 4.12
N SER A 135 0.30 -13.91 5.09
CA SER A 135 1.32 -14.47 5.99
C SER A 135 2.38 -15.25 5.20
N ARG A 136 1.97 -15.94 4.14
CA ARG A 136 2.87 -16.70 3.27
C ARG A 136 3.82 -15.77 2.51
N PHE A 137 3.31 -14.68 1.94
CA PHE A 137 4.13 -13.70 1.23
C PHE A 137 5.05 -12.93 2.16
N ALA A 138 4.56 -12.54 3.34
CA ALA A 138 5.40 -11.89 4.35
C ALA A 138 6.58 -12.79 4.77
N LYS A 139 6.34 -14.09 4.99
CA LYS A 139 7.42 -15.05 5.30
C LYS A 139 8.43 -15.14 4.17
N ALA A 140 7.99 -15.23 2.92
CA ALA A 140 8.87 -15.27 1.77
C ALA A 140 9.71 -14.00 1.64
N ALA A 141 9.09 -12.83 1.75
CA ALA A 141 9.80 -11.55 1.70
C ALA A 141 10.81 -11.38 2.84
N HIS A 142 10.44 -11.72 4.08
CA HIS A 142 11.34 -11.60 5.23
C HIS A 142 12.49 -12.61 5.18
N SER A 143 12.31 -13.78 4.51
CA SER A 143 13.38 -14.78 4.39
C SER A 143 14.58 -14.29 3.58
N VAL A 144 14.40 -13.29 2.72
CA VAL A 144 15.48 -12.66 1.94
C VAL A 144 16.05 -11.39 2.61
N GLY A 145 15.68 -11.13 3.87
CA GLY A 145 16.29 -10.09 4.72
C GLY A 145 15.86 -8.66 4.43
N ARG A 146 14.70 -8.48 3.79
CA ARG A 146 14.09 -7.16 3.51
C ARG A 146 12.75 -7.02 4.21
N TYR A 147 12.35 -5.77 4.48
CA TYR A 147 11.12 -5.39 5.20
C TYR A 147 9.87 -5.55 4.34
#